data_1b602e5de809f0619cc2e68632facf6d
#
_entry.id   1b602e5de809f0619cc2e68632facf6d
#
_cell.length_a   1.000
_cell.length_b   1.000
_cell.length_c   1.000
_cell.angle_alpha   90.00
_cell.angle_beta   90.00
_cell.angle_gamma   90.00
#
_symmetry.space_group_name_H-M   'P 1'
#
loop_
_entity.id
_entity.type
_entity.pdbx_description
1 polymer ?
#
loop_
_entity_poly.entity_id
_entity_poly.type
_entity_poly.pdbx_seq_one_letter_code
_entity_poly.pdbx_strand_id
1 'polypeptide(L)'
;MDSLHAPWRIEYILAPKSPLRDASLFTQIAQSSDDEANHVLARDRTCYALLNTYPYTGGHLMIVPYKQVPDFNGLTDDELCDLLRLTRRCQNALTRVMKPDGFNIGVNLGKVAGAGILEHLHIHVVPRWLGDTNFMPVLANTTVLPEALGELAAKLRAALAQPSDPSDPFDNAH
;
A
#
# COMPACT_ATOMS: atom_id res chain seq x y z
N MET A 1 0.07 27.81 11.29
CA MET A 1 -0.23 26.44 10.79
C MET A 1 0.80 25.53 11.42
N ASP A 2 0.40 24.72 12.38
CA ASP A 2 1.33 23.83 13.06
C ASP A 2 1.67 22.66 12.13
N SER A 3 2.98 22.43 11.92
CA SER A 3 3.45 21.34 11.06
C SER A 3 3.37 20.02 11.82
N LEU A 4 2.60 19.07 11.31
CA LEU A 4 2.61 17.69 11.78
C LEU A 4 3.90 17.01 11.31
N HIS A 5 4.77 16.68 12.25
CA HIS A 5 5.99 15.94 11.97
C HIS A 5 5.72 14.43 12.10
N ALA A 6 6.25 13.65 11.16
CA ALA A 6 6.25 12.19 11.19
C ALA A 6 7.69 11.67 11.44
N PRO A 7 8.20 11.81 12.68
CA PRO A 7 9.62 11.57 12.97
C PRO A 7 10.05 10.12 12.70
N TRP A 8 9.17 9.14 12.83
CA TRP A 8 9.45 7.72 12.49
C TRP A 8 9.79 7.48 11.01
N ARG A 9 9.43 8.44 10.10
CA ARG A 9 9.78 8.36 8.68
C ARG A 9 11.11 9.05 8.35
N ILE A 10 11.68 9.82 9.28
CA ILE A 10 12.86 10.62 9.01
C ILE A 10 14.06 9.72 8.67
N GLU A 11 14.21 8.60 9.35
CA GLU A 11 15.28 7.63 9.07
C GLU A 11 15.16 7.05 7.66
N TYR A 12 13.93 6.72 7.23
CA TYR A 12 13.65 6.27 5.87
C TYR A 12 13.88 7.38 4.84
N ILE A 13 13.52 8.63 5.18
CA ILE A 13 13.70 9.80 4.30
C ILE A 13 15.18 10.17 4.18
N LEU A 14 15.93 10.09 5.27
CA LEU A 14 17.35 10.44 5.36
C LEU A 14 18.29 9.29 5.03
N ALA A 15 17.79 8.04 5.00
CA ALA A 15 18.61 6.90 4.60
C ALA A 15 19.26 7.20 3.24
N PRO A 16 20.58 6.94 3.08
CA PRO A 16 21.25 7.13 1.81
C PRO A 16 20.50 6.34 0.74
N LYS A 17 19.82 7.06 -0.15
CA LYS A 17 19.20 6.41 -1.31
C LYS A 17 20.34 5.88 -2.15
N SER A 18 20.41 4.57 -2.30
CA SER A 18 21.36 3.91 -3.20
C SER A 18 21.30 4.62 -4.56
N PRO A 19 22.43 4.86 -5.23
CA PRO A 19 22.44 5.45 -6.56
C PRO A 19 21.47 4.66 -7.43
N LEU A 20 20.76 5.37 -8.34
CA LEU A 20 19.76 4.85 -9.26
C LEU A 20 20.09 3.40 -9.65
N ARG A 21 19.42 2.45 -9.02
CA ARG A 21 19.49 1.06 -9.46
C ARG A 21 18.66 0.97 -10.72
N ASP A 22 19.11 0.20 -11.70
CA ASP A 22 18.36 -0.05 -12.95
C ASP A 22 16.95 -0.57 -12.66
N ALA A 23 16.73 -1.18 -11.50
CA ALA A 23 15.45 -1.66 -11.01
C ALA A 23 15.09 -1.03 -9.66
N SER A 24 13.88 -0.45 -9.55
CA SER A 24 13.33 0.04 -8.28
C SER A 24 13.13 -1.09 -7.27
N LEU A 25 12.94 -0.75 -5.98
CA LEU A 25 12.55 -1.73 -4.96
C LEU A 25 11.32 -2.55 -5.39
N PHE A 26 10.33 -1.90 -5.97
CA PHE A 26 9.11 -2.56 -6.41
C PHE A 26 9.35 -3.51 -7.59
N THR A 27 10.24 -3.17 -8.52
CA THR A 27 10.65 -4.08 -9.60
C THR A 27 11.36 -5.32 -9.05
N GLN A 28 12.21 -5.17 -8.03
CA GLN A 28 12.87 -6.29 -7.37
C GLN A 28 11.88 -7.22 -6.66
N ILE A 29 10.89 -6.64 -5.95
CA ILE A 29 9.79 -7.40 -5.32
C ILE A 29 8.94 -8.11 -6.37
N ALA A 30 8.62 -7.44 -7.48
CA ALA A 30 7.85 -8.02 -8.58
C ALA A 30 8.53 -9.27 -9.17
N GLN A 31 9.86 -9.27 -9.25
CA GLN A 31 10.67 -10.38 -9.76
C GLN A 31 10.96 -11.47 -8.72
N SER A 32 10.73 -11.19 -7.43
CA SER A 32 10.90 -12.17 -6.36
C SER A 32 9.78 -13.20 -6.37
N SER A 33 10.12 -14.44 -6.05
CA SER A 33 9.15 -15.53 -5.80
C SER A 33 8.75 -15.64 -4.31
N ASP A 34 9.35 -14.85 -3.44
CA ASP A 34 9.09 -14.87 -1.99
C ASP A 34 8.07 -13.80 -1.62
N ASP A 35 6.79 -14.11 -1.88
CA ASP A 35 5.66 -13.22 -1.56
C ASP A 35 5.46 -13.07 -0.04
N GLU A 36 5.87 -14.05 0.74
CA GLU A 36 5.74 -14.00 2.19
C GLU A 36 6.69 -13.00 2.81
N ALA A 37 7.98 -13.09 2.49
CA ALA A 37 8.99 -12.16 3.00
C ALA A 37 8.77 -10.72 2.51
N ASN A 38 8.22 -10.55 1.30
CA ASN A 38 7.93 -9.24 0.72
C ASN A 38 6.53 -8.71 1.07
N HIS A 39 5.75 -9.42 1.88
CA HIS A 39 4.37 -9.08 2.24
C HIS A 39 3.47 -8.81 1.03
N VAL A 40 3.71 -9.48 -0.10
CA VAL A 40 2.85 -9.42 -1.28
C VAL A 40 1.53 -10.12 -0.95
N LEU A 41 0.42 -9.47 -1.25
CA LEU A 41 -0.94 -9.91 -0.92
C LEU A 41 -1.62 -10.58 -2.10
N ALA A 42 -1.44 -10.03 -3.29
CA ALA A 42 -2.01 -10.53 -4.53
C ALA A 42 -1.16 -10.07 -5.73
N ARG A 43 -1.09 -10.93 -6.75
CA ARG A 43 -0.53 -10.61 -8.06
C ARG A 43 -1.66 -10.67 -9.07
N ASP A 44 -1.81 -9.61 -9.88
CA ASP A 44 -2.79 -9.51 -10.95
C ASP A 44 -2.08 -9.40 -12.30
N ARG A 45 -2.81 -9.19 -13.38
CA ARG A 45 -2.31 -9.20 -14.76
C ARG A 45 -1.18 -8.18 -14.99
N THR A 46 -1.35 -6.93 -14.55
CA THR A 46 -0.42 -5.82 -14.81
C THR A 46 0.13 -5.16 -13.55
N CYS A 47 -0.34 -5.59 -12.38
CA CYS A 47 0.02 -4.99 -11.10
C CYS A 47 -0.06 -6.00 -9.94
N TYR A 48 0.43 -5.60 -8.79
CA TYR A 48 0.37 -6.39 -7.57
C TYR A 48 0.13 -5.52 -6.34
N ALA A 49 -0.33 -6.14 -5.26
CA ALA A 49 -0.56 -5.49 -3.97
C ALA A 49 0.39 -6.03 -2.92
N LEU A 50 0.91 -5.15 -2.05
CA LEU A 50 1.75 -5.52 -0.92
C LEU A 50 1.46 -4.62 0.30
N LEU A 51 1.70 -5.13 1.53
CA LEU A 51 1.70 -4.27 2.71
C LEU A 51 2.90 -3.33 2.72
N ASN A 52 2.68 -2.12 3.17
CA ASN A 52 3.77 -1.16 3.38
C ASN A 52 4.53 -1.54 4.66
N THR A 53 5.84 -1.79 4.54
CA THR A 53 6.72 -2.10 5.68
C THR A 53 6.88 -0.92 6.64
N TYR A 54 6.65 0.31 6.16
CA TYR A 54 6.66 1.55 6.95
C TYR A 54 5.28 2.21 6.95
N PRO A 55 4.26 1.57 7.56
CA PRO A 55 2.88 1.96 7.40
C PRO A 55 2.55 3.27 8.15
N TYR A 56 1.56 4.02 7.65
CA TYR A 56 0.98 5.15 8.38
C TYR A 56 0.07 4.65 9.52
N THR A 57 -0.72 3.61 9.23
CA THR A 57 -1.60 2.90 10.16
C THR A 57 -1.54 1.41 9.86
N GLY A 58 -2.02 0.55 10.77
CA GLY A 58 -2.15 -0.88 10.48
C GLY A 58 -2.97 -1.12 9.21
N GLY A 59 -2.53 -2.04 8.36
CA GLY A 59 -3.22 -2.34 7.11
C GLY A 59 -2.91 -1.40 5.93
N HIS A 60 -1.99 -0.44 6.09
CA HIS A 60 -1.53 0.38 4.97
C HIS A 60 -0.89 -0.51 3.90
N LEU A 61 -1.49 -0.56 2.73
CA LEU A 61 -0.99 -1.32 1.59
C LEU A 61 -0.77 -0.42 0.37
N MET A 62 -0.06 -0.96 -0.60
CA MET A 62 0.23 -0.28 -1.86
C MET A 62 -0.15 -1.17 -3.04
N ILE A 63 -0.66 -0.55 -4.11
CA ILE A 63 -0.89 -1.19 -5.41
C ILE A 63 0.15 -0.66 -6.37
N VAL A 64 0.89 -1.55 -7.00
CA VAL A 64 2.08 -1.23 -7.79
C VAL A 64 2.00 -1.87 -9.17
N PRO A 65 2.16 -1.15 -10.27
CA PRO A 65 2.27 -1.76 -11.59
C PRO A 65 3.58 -2.55 -11.71
N TYR A 66 3.61 -3.61 -12.52
CA TYR A 66 4.87 -4.29 -12.83
C TYR A 66 5.82 -3.40 -13.63
N LYS A 67 5.25 -2.51 -14.42
CA LYS A 67 5.98 -1.54 -15.24
C LYS A 67 6.51 -0.41 -14.36
N GLN A 68 7.82 -0.24 -14.35
CA GLN A 68 8.46 0.86 -13.64
C GLN A 68 8.23 2.17 -14.40
N VAL A 69 7.32 2.99 -13.92
CA VAL A 69 6.96 4.30 -14.46
C VAL A 69 6.80 5.31 -13.33
N PRO A 70 7.20 6.57 -13.50
CA PRO A 70 7.13 7.58 -12.43
C PRO A 70 5.73 8.14 -12.22
N ASP A 71 4.85 8.03 -13.21
CA ASP A 71 3.51 8.62 -13.21
C ASP A 71 2.54 7.85 -14.12
N PHE A 72 1.30 8.32 -14.20
CA PHE A 72 0.23 7.69 -14.98
C PHE A 72 0.45 7.72 -16.49
N ASN A 73 1.22 8.68 -17.02
CA ASN A 73 1.42 8.82 -18.47
C ASN A 73 2.19 7.63 -19.07
N GLY A 74 2.94 6.90 -18.25
CA GLY A 74 3.64 5.70 -18.66
C GLY A 74 2.77 4.44 -18.76
N LEU A 75 1.48 4.50 -18.38
CA LEU A 75 0.54 3.38 -18.35
C LEU A 75 -0.51 3.51 -19.45
N THR A 76 -1.01 2.37 -19.93
CA THR A 76 -2.18 2.28 -20.79
C THR A 76 -3.47 2.37 -19.98
N ASP A 77 -4.62 2.62 -20.62
CA ASP A 77 -5.93 2.65 -19.97
C ASP A 77 -6.27 1.29 -19.33
N ASP A 78 -5.88 0.17 -19.93
CA ASP A 78 -6.06 -1.16 -19.37
C ASP A 78 -5.24 -1.36 -18.09
N GLU A 79 -3.97 -0.90 -18.07
CA GLU A 79 -3.13 -0.96 -16.88
C GLU A 79 -3.68 -0.07 -15.76
N LEU A 80 -4.22 1.11 -16.09
CA LEU A 80 -4.91 2.00 -15.13
C LEU A 80 -6.18 1.34 -14.56
N CYS A 81 -6.97 0.68 -15.40
CA CYS A 81 -8.14 -0.06 -14.97
C CYS A 81 -7.78 -1.22 -14.03
N ASP A 82 -6.71 -1.97 -14.32
CA ASP A 82 -6.25 -3.05 -13.47
C ASP A 82 -5.80 -2.56 -12.09
N LEU A 83 -5.06 -1.44 -12.03
CA LEU A 83 -4.68 -0.79 -10.76
C LEU A 83 -5.91 -0.46 -9.90
N LEU A 84 -6.95 0.14 -10.49
CA LEU A 84 -8.16 0.51 -9.77
C LEU A 84 -8.99 -0.72 -9.36
N ARG A 85 -9.05 -1.75 -10.20
CA ARG A 85 -9.73 -3.03 -9.86
C ARG A 85 -9.04 -3.70 -8.67
N LEU A 86 -7.71 -3.79 -8.67
CA LEU A 86 -6.97 -4.38 -7.56
C LEU A 86 -7.08 -3.51 -6.30
N THR A 87 -7.08 -2.17 -6.43
CA THR A 87 -7.33 -1.24 -5.32
C THR A 87 -8.67 -1.54 -4.66
N ARG A 88 -9.76 -1.65 -5.43
CA ARG A 88 -11.09 -2.00 -4.92
C ARG A 88 -11.10 -3.36 -4.21
N ARG A 89 -10.52 -4.39 -4.81
CA ARG A 89 -10.42 -5.72 -4.19
C ARG A 89 -9.68 -5.67 -2.84
N CYS A 90 -8.59 -4.95 -2.76
CA CYS A 90 -7.83 -4.77 -1.52
C CYS A 90 -8.61 -3.96 -0.47
N GLN A 91 -9.32 -2.90 -0.88
CA GLN A 91 -10.22 -2.15 0.00
C GLN A 91 -11.29 -3.07 0.61
N ASN A 92 -11.94 -3.92 -0.20
CA ASN A 92 -12.95 -4.86 0.27
C ASN A 92 -12.36 -5.90 1.24
N ALA A 93 -11.17 -6.43 0.95
CA ALA A 93 -10.47 -7.34 1.85
C ALA A 93 -10.15 -6.67 3.20
N LEU A 94 -9.64 -5.42 3.19
CA LEU A 94 -9.41 -4.64 4.40
C LEU A 94 -10.72 -4.41 5.18
N THR A 95 -11.82 -4.10 4.50
CA THR A 95 -13.13 -3.91 5.13
C THR A 95 -13.59 -5.17 5.86
N ARG A 96 -13.45 -6.34 5.22
CA ARG A 96 -13.82 -7.63 5.83
C ARG A 96 -12.94 -8.00 7.03
N VAL A 97 -11.62 -7.81 6.92
CA VAL A 97 -10.65 -8.26 7.92
C VAL A 97 -10.53 -7.27 9.09
N MET A 98 -10.50 -5.97 8.82
CA MET A 98 -10.12 -4.95 9.79
C MET A 98 -11.27 -4.00 10.17
N LYS A 99 -12.35 -3.98 9.40
CA LYS A 99 -13.56 -3.15 9.64
C LYS A 99 -13.21 -1.67 9.89
N PRO A 100 -12.49 -1.00 8.98
CA PRO A 100 -12.19 0.42 9.15
C PRO A 100 -13.45 1.27 8.96
N ASP A 101 -13.44 2.48 9.56
CA ASP A 101 -14.48 3.47 9.40
C ASP A 101 -14.40 4.19 8.03
N GLY A 102 -13.22 4.16 7.38
CA GLY A 102 -12.98 4.79 6.09
C GLY A 102 -11.60 4.50 5.53
N PHE A 103 -11.28 5.14 4.40
CA PHE A 103 -9.99 4.99 3.72
C PHE A 103 -9.46 6.32 3.21
N ASN A 104 -8.14 6.50 3.26
CA ASN A 104 -7.44 7.44 2.41
C ASN A 104 -6.75 6.66 1.29
N ILE A 105 -7.16 6.94 0.05
CA ILE A 105 -6.58 6.33 -1.15
C ILE A 105 -5.97 7.44 -1.99
N GLY A 106 -4.71 7.29 -2.41
CA GLY A 106 -4.04 8.33 -3.15
C GLY A 106 -2.66 7.94 -3.67
N VAL A 107 -2.09 8.83 -4.46
CA VAL A 107 -0.78 8.69 -5.11
C VAL A 107 0.07 9.92 -4.83
N ASN A 108 1.33 9.69 -4.49
CA ASN A 108 2.31 10.77 -4.36
C ASN A 108 3.14 10.84 -5.65
N LEU A 109 2.99 11.91 -6.42
CA LEU A 109 3.76 12.14 -7.63
C LEU A 109 4.84 13.18 -7.38
N GLY A 110 6.10 12.76 -7.53
CA GLY A 110 7.26 13.61 -7.33
C GLY A 110 7.66 13.82 -5.87
N LYS A 111 8.86 14.38 -5.68
CA LYS A 111 9.50 14.52 -4.37
C LYS A 111 8.72 15.42 -3.41
N VAL A 112 8.19 16.54 -3.92
CA VAL A 112 7.47 17.53 -3.10
C VAL A 112 6.12 17.03 -2.60
N ALA A 113 5.54 16.03 -3.28
CA ALA A 113 4.33 15.35 -2.86
C ALA A 113 4.58 14.22 -1.84
N GLY A 114 5.86 13.96 -1.50
CA GLY A 114 6.22 12.96 -0.49
C GLY A 114 6.45 11.55 -1.05
N ALA A 115 6.64 11.40 -2.38
CA ALA A 115 6.99 10.10 -2.95
C ALA A 115 8.32 9.59 -2.39
N GLY A 116 8.32 8.40 -1.79
CA GLY A 116 9.52 7.73 -1.28
C GLY A 116 10.32 7.06 -2.39
N ILE A 117 9.65 6.52 -3.40
CA ILE A 117 10.21 5.90 -4.61
C ILE A 117 9.69 6.72 -5.78
N LEU A 118 10.58 7.56 -6.37
CA LEU A 118 10.20 8.56 -7.37
C LEU A 118 9.98 7.94 -8.76
N GLU A 119 10.71 6.88 -9.05
CA GLU A 119 10.78 6.23 -10.35
C GLU A 119 9.69 5.16 -10.56
N HIS A 120 8.88 4.88 -9.53
CA HIS A 120 7.89 3.81 -9.60
C HIS A 120 6.57 4.22 -8.94
N LEU A 121 5.57 4.47 -9.76
CA LEU A 121 4.20 4.79 -9.35
C LEU A 121 3.65 3.74 -8.38
N HIS A 122 2.95 4.18 -7.33
CA HIS A 122 2.23 3.30 -6.43
C HIS A 122 1.04 4.00 -5.81
N ILE A 123 -0.08 3.31 -5.71
CA ILE A 123 -1.30 3.79 -5.05
C ILE A 123 -1.24 3.35 -3.60
N HIS A 124 -1.39 4.28 -2.67
CA HIS A 124 -1.55 4.01 -1.24
C HIS A 124 -3.02 3.73 -0.93
N VAL A 125 -3.28 2.69 -0.14
CA VAL A 125 -4.58 2.39 0.46
C VAL A 125 -4.38 2.34 1.96
N VAL A 126 -4.93 3.31 2.67
CA VAL A 126 -4.73 3.51 4.09
C VAL A 126 -6.07 3.42 4.81
N PRO A 127 -6.34 2.34 5.55
CA PRO A 127 -7.55 2.24 6.36
C PRO A 127 -7.50 3.21 7.53
N ARG A 128 -8.66 3.76 7.90
CA ARG A 128 -8.80 4.77 8.94
C ARG A 128 -9.89 4.39 9.92
N TRP A 129 -9.68 4.74 11.20
CA TRP A 129 -10.64 4.56 12.29
C TRP A 129 -10.81 5.86 13.05
N LEU A 130 -11.98 6.05 13.64
CA LEU A 130 -12.20 7.17 14.53
C LEU A 130 -11.21 7.08 15.71
N GLY A 131 -10.38 8.12 15.88
CA GLY A 131 -9.37 8.14 16.92
C GLY A 131 -8.11 7.30 16.63
N ASP A 132 -7.83 6.96 15.39
CA ASP A 132 -6.63 6.22 14.97
C ASP A 132 -5.31 6.97 15.21
N THR A 133 -5.38 8.25 15.51
CA THR A 133 -4.24 9.06 15.93
C THR A 133 -4.10 9.03 17.45
N ASN A 134 -2.93 8.72 17.95
CA ASN A 134 -2.62 8.71 19.38
C ASN A 134 -1.32 9.49 19.68
N PHE A 135 -0.94 9.57 20.95
CA PHE A 135 0.22 10.36 21.40
C PHE A 135 1.57 9.63 21.20
N MET A 136 1.59 8.34 20.88
CA MET A 136 2.83 7.54 20.80
C MET A 136 3.82 8.08 19.75
N PRO A 137 3.39 8.52 18.55
CA PRO A 137 4.30 9.14 17.59
C PRO A 137 5.01 10.39 18.14
N VAL A 138 4.31 11.16 18.97
CA VAL A 138 4.85 12.39 19.57
C VAL A 138 5.80 12.10 20.74
N LEU A 139 5.45 11.14 21.60
CA LEU A 139 6.23 10.86 22.82
C LEU A 139 7.39 9.90 22.59
N ALA A 140 7.22 8.91 21.71
CA ALA A 140 8.16 7.80 21.56
C ALA A 140 8.68 7.61 20.13
N ASN A 141 8.34 8.51 19.21
CA ASN A 141 8.67 8.34 17.79
C ASN A 141 8.27 6.96 17.23
N THR A 142 7.13 6.42 17.70
CA THR A 142 6.70 5.05 17.44
C THR A 142 5.25 5.01 16.98
N THR A 143 4.99 4.26 15.91
CA THR A 143 3.62 3.92 15.49
C THR A 143 3.23 2.57 16.09
N VAL A 144 2.13 2.53 16.81
CA VAL A 144 1.60 1.28 17.37
C VAL A 144 0.84 0.55 16.27
N LEU A 145 1.35 -0.62 15.89
CA LEU A 145 0.64 -1.55 15.00
C LEU A 145 -0.01 -2.63 15.86
N PRO A 146 -1.32 -2.84 15.75
CA PRO A 146 -2.03 -3.80 16.59
C PRO A 146 -1.71 -5.26 16.29
N GLU A 147 -1.08 -5.53 15.16
CA GLU A 147 -0.78 -6.89 14.68
C GLU A 147 0.54 -6.91 13.88
N ALA A 148 1.25 -8.05 13.90
CA ALA A 148 2.44 -8.27 13.09
C ALA A 148 2.09 -8.28 11.59
N LEU A 149 2.94 -7.67 10.75
CA LEU A 149 2.69 -7.55 9.31
C LEU A 149 2.49 -8.91 8.62
N GLY A 150 3.24 -9.94 9.01
CA GLY A 150 3.11 -11.28 8.43
C GLY A 150 1.75 -11.93 8.72
N GLU A 151 1.24 -11.79 9.95
CA GLU A 151 -0.08 -12.31 10.33
C GLU A 151 -1.20 -11.59 9.58
N LEU A 152 -1.11 -10.26 9.51
CA LEU A 152 -2.07 -9.46 8.75
C LEU A 152 -2.02 -9.82 7.26
N ALA A 153 -0.82 -9.98 6.68
CA ALA A 153 -0.67 -10.38 5.29
C ALA A 153 -1.35 -11.72 5.01
N ALA A 154 -1.20 -12.72 5.90
CA ALA A 154 -1.85 -14.02 5.75
C ALA A 154 -3.39 -13.90 5.76
N LYS A 155 -3.96 -13.11 6.67
CA LYS A 155 -5.41 -12.86 6.73
C LYS A 155 -5.93 -12.16 5.46
N LEU A 156 -5.22 -11.16 4.97
CA LEU A 156 -5.60 -10.42 3.77
C LEU A 156 -5.48 -11.29 2.50
N ARG A 157 -4.45 -12.14 2.38
CA ARG A 157 -4.33 -13.11 1.29
C ARG A 157 -5.52 -14.07 1.28
N ALA A 158 -5.90 -14.59 2.45
CA ALA A 158 -7.06 -15.47 2.57
C ALA A 158 -8.37 -14.77 2.15
N ALA A 159 -8.54 -13.50 2.52
CA ALA A 159 -9.69 -12.70 2.12
C ALA A 159 -9.71 -12.38 0.61
N LEU A 160 -8.55 -12.14 0.00
CA LEU A 160 -8.42 -11.86 -1.43
C LEU A 160 -8.60 -13.11 -2.31
N ALA A 161 -8.32 -14.30 -1.77
CA ALA A 161 -8.50 -15.57 -2.45
C ALA A 161 -9.97 -16.05 -2.47
N GLN A 162 -10.84 -15.47 -1.65
CA GLN A 162 -12.26 -15.80 -1.68
C GLN A 162 -12.87 -15.29 -2.99
N PRO A 163 -13.67 -16.10 -3.68
CA PRO A 163 -14.43 -15.63 -4.83
C PRO A 163 -15.33 -14.47 -4.41
N SER A 164 -15.54 -13.53 -5.34
CA SER A 164 -16.50 -12.46 -5.14
C SER A 164 -17.87 -13.06 -4.80
N ASP A 165 -18.44 -12.66 -3.69
CA ASP A 165 -19.79 -13.06 -3.30
C ASP A 165 -20.78 -12.13 -4.01
N PRO A 166 -21.63 -12.64 -4.92
CA PRO A 166 -22.63 -11.81 -5.59
C PRO A 166 -23.61 -11.13 -4.63
N SER A 167 -23.74 -11.63 -3.41
CA SER A 167 -24.55 -11.03 -2.34
C SER A 167 -23.78 -10.00 -1.50
N ASP A 168 -22.46 -9.92 -1.62
CA ASP A 168 -21.66 -8.91 -0.94
C ASP A 168 -21.90 -7.55 -1.64
N PRO A 169 -22.48 -6.56 -0.93
CA PRO A 169 -22.74 -5.24 -1.51
C PRO A 169 -21.48 -4.53 -2.02
N PHE A 170 -20.30 -4.99 -1.62
CA PHE A 170 -19.01 -4.46 -2.04
C PHE A 170 -18.42 -5.18 -3.27
N ASP A 171 -18.92 -6.36 -3.63
CA ASP A 171 -18.47 -7.15 -4.79
C ASP A 171 -19.36 -6.95 -6.05
N ASN A 172 -20.53 -6.34 -5.91
CA ASN A 172 -21.44 -6.03 -7.01
C ASN A 172 -20.95 -4.81 -7.80
N ALA A 173 -20.03 -5.03 -8.74
CA ALA A 173 -19.76 -4.08 -9.82
C ALA A 173 -19.33 -4.86 -11.06
N HIS A 174 -20.30 -5.12 -11.90
CA HIS A 174 -20.13 -5.50 -13.30
C HIS A 174 -19.68 -4.30 -14.14
#